data_715cdf98187a7246db8bb03530d8f055
#
_entry.id   715cdf98187a7246db8bb03530d8f055
#
_cell.length_a   1.000
_cell.length_b   1.000
_cell.length_c   1.000
_cell.angle_alpha   90.00
_cell.angle_beta   90.00
_cell.angle_gamma   90.00
#
_symmetry.space_group_name_H-M   'P 1'
#
loop_
_entity.id
_entity.type
_entity.pdbx_description
1 polymer ?
#
loop_
_entity_poly.entity_id
_entity_poly.type
_entity_poly.pdbx_seq_one_letter_code
_entity_poly.pdbx_strand_id
1 'polypeptide(L)'
;MNKNCIVAQSGGPTAAINASLAGVVAAARDFGIYDKIYGAIHGIQGVLKKHFLDLSDKDDAFIQKLARTPAMYLGSCRFKLPDMKDDVSMYEEIFSIFEEMNIGAFFYIGGNDSMDTVAKLSAYAASIGNDIRIIGVPKTIDNDLIMTDHTPGFGSAAKYIASSIREIAYDTYIYDLESVNIIEIMGRDAGWLTAASVLARNEFSLAPHLIYLPEVAFDKEQFITDLKEMVKKYKNVIVAVSEGIRDKDGNYISATDAAADKFGHAQLSGAGKTLEYLVKEKLGIKVRSVEVNVLQRCAGHMASMTDLTESFLSGKHAVVLAKNGESAQMVSLHRLSNAPYTYELSNTPVSEVANQAKEVPVSWITPDHHDMTAEMIAYLKPLVAGEVPTDYADGIADYLDVSHLTKVYGK
;
A
#
# COMPACT_ATOMS: atom_id res chain seq x y z
N MET A 1 14.28 -33.87 -10.56
CA MET A 1 14.44 -32.42 -10.81
C MET A 1 13.56 -31.70 -9.81
N ASN A 2 14.07 -30.66 -9.19
CA ASN A 2 13.22 -29.80 -8.37
C ASN A 2 12.18 -29.12 -9.27
N LYS A 3 11.10 -28.63 -8.68
CA LYS A 3 10.13 -27.79 -9.38
C LYS A 3 10.65 -26.36 -9.49
N ASN A 4 10.06 -25.55 -10.35
CA ASN A 4 10.32 -24.11 -10.44
C ASN A 4 9.32 -23.34 -9.56
N CYS A 5 9.59 -22.07 -9.30
CA CYS A 5 8.59 -21.17 -8.69
C CYS A 5 8.38 -19.91 -9.53
N ILE A 6 7.21 -19.31 -9.36
CA ILE A 6 6.85 -17.99 -9.92
C ILE A 6 6.55 -17.04 -8.76
N VAL A 7 7.05 -15.81 -8.86
CA VAL A 7 6.60 -14.68 -8.04
C VAL A 7 6.02 -13.59 -8.94
N ALA A 8 4.92 -12.97 -8.49
CA ALA A 8 4.25 -11.91 -9.24
C ALA A 8 3.79 -10.79 -8.31
N GLN A 9 3.65 -9.58 -8.87
CA GLN A 9 3.22 -8.36 -8.17
C GLN A 9 1.93 -7.84 -8.79
N SER A 10 1.04 -7.26 -7.98
CA SER A 10 -0.28 -6.79 -8.43
C SER A 10 -0.79 -5.62 -7.59
N GLY A 11 -1.76 -4.89 -8.14
CA GLY A 11 -2.41 -3.74 -7.52
C GLY A 11 -1.59 -2.44 -7.59
N GLY A 12 -1.82 -1.52 -6.66
CA GLY A 12 -1.08 -0.26 -6.57
C GLY A 12 0.38 -0.47 -6.14
N PRO A 13 1.34 0.34 -6.63
CA PRO A 13 2.73 0.26 -6.19
C PRO A 13 2.91 0.78 -4.76
N THR A 14 4.04 0.39 -4.12
CA THR A 14 4.49 0.94 -2.84
C THR A 14 6.00 1.13 -2.85
N ALA A 15 6.54 1.91 -1.91
CA ALA A 15 7.99 2.02 -1.73
C ALA A 15 8.63 0.70 -1.24
N ALA A 16 7.84 -0.22 -0.66
CA ALA A 16 8.33 -1.43 0.00
C ALA A 16 8.00 -2.73 -0.76
N ILE A 17 7.18 -2.72 -1.80
CA ILE A 17 6.73 -3.96 -2.47
C ILE A 17 7.88 -4.79 -3.03
N ASN A 18 8.92 -4.14 -3.53
CA ASN A 18 10.09 -4.84 -4.05
C ASN A 18 10.95 -5.47 -2.95
N ALA A 19 10.84 -5.01 -1.70
CA ALA A 19 11.45 -5.71 -0.57
C ALA A 19 10.78 -7.08 -0.34
N SER A 20 9.46 -7.19 -0.50
CA SER A 20 8.77 -8.49 -0.48
C SER A 20 9.23 -9.40 -1.62
N LEU A 21 9.35 -8.87 -2.83
CA LEU A 21 9.90 -9.61 -3.98
C LEU A 21 11.33 -10.08 -3.69
N ALA A 22 12.19 -9.20 -3.19
CA ALA A 22 13.58 -9.52 -2.81
C ALA A 22 13.63 -10.63 -1.75
N GLY A 23 12.72 -10.60 -0.77
CA GLY A 23 12.59 -11.64 0.25
C GLY A 23 12.23 -13.01 -0.33
N VAL A 24 11.27 -13.07 -1.27
CA VAL A 24 10.92 -14.32 -1.98
C VAL A 24 12.12 -14.85 -2.76
N VAL A 25 12.77 -14.01 -3.57
CA VAL A 25 13.92 -14.41 -4.40
C VAL A 25 15.08 -14.90 -3.53
N ALA A 26 15.42 -14.16 -2.46
CA ALA A 26 16.49 -14.53 -1.54
C ALA A 26 16.21 -15.90 -0.88
N ALA A 27 15.02 -16.11 -0.33
CA ALA A 27 14.69 -17.35 0.34
C ALA A 27 14.61 -18.54 -0.63
N ALA A 28 14.04 -18.35 -1.81
CA ALA A 28 13.95 -19.40 -2.83
C ALA A 28 15.35 -19.85 -3.29
N ARG A 29 16.27 -18.90 -3.49
CA ARG A 29 17.68 -19.17 -3.80
C ARG A 29 18.40 -19.87 -2.63
N ASP A 30 18.32 -19.31 -1.43
CA ASP A 30 19.08 -19.78 -0.25
C ASP A 30 18.64 -21.19 0.18
N PHE A 31 17.37 -21.54 0.03
CA PHE A 31 16.89 -22.89 0.34
C PHE A 31 17.22 -23.92 -0.76
N GLY A 32 17.47 -23.49 -2.00
CA GLY A 32 17.83 -24.39 -3.10
C GLY A 32 16.75 -25.43 -3.42
N ILE A 33 15.47 -25.13 -3.15
CA ILE A 33 14.35 -26.06 -3.35
C ILE A 33 13.68 -25.91 -4.71
N TYR A 34 14.04 -24.88 -5.45
CA TYR A 34 13.55 -24.62 -6.80
C TYR A 34 14.73 -24.58 -7.78
N ASP A 35 14.53 -25.15 -8.97
CA ASP A 35 15.53 -25.12 -10.05
C ASP A 35 15.60 -23.72 -10.68
N LYS A 36 14.43 -23.11 -10.90
CA LYS A 36 14.30 -21.75 -11.44
C LYS A 36 13.34 -20.90 -10.62
N ILE A 37 13.65 -19.58 -10.55
CA ILE A 37 12.84 -18.55 -9.90
C ILE A 37 12.41 -17.58 -10.99
N TYR A 38 11.14 -17.58 -11.35
CA TYR A 38 10.58 -16.71 -12.37
C TYR A 38 9.81 -15.55 -11.76
N GLY A 39 10.05 -14.34 -12.26
CA GLY A 39 9.20 -13.17 -12.02
C GLY A 39 8.20 -13.02 -13.17
N ALA A 40 6.89 -13.06 -12.89
CA ALA A 40 5.87 -12.84 -13.91
C ALA A 40 5.70 -11.33 -14.15
N ILE A 41 5.97 -10.87 -15.37
CA ILE A 41 5.87 -9.46 -15.76
C ILE A 41 4.40 -9.09 -15.95
N HIS A 42 3.93 -8.09 -15.19
CA HIS A 42 2.52 -7.68 -15.11
C HIS A 42 1.58 -8.73 -14.49
N GLY A 43 2.00 -9.34 -13.39
CA GLY A 43 1.15 -10.17 -12.55
C GLY A 43 0.60 -11.39 -13.28
N ILE A 44 -0.68 -11.71 -13.02
CA ILE A 44 -1.33 -12.88 -13.63
C ILE A 44 -1.46 -12.77 -15.16
N GLN A 45 -1.53 -11.56 -15.71
CA GLN A 45 -1.50 -11.36 -17.16
C GLN A 45 -0.16 -11.77 -17.76
N GLY A 46 0.93 -11.60 -17.01
CA GLY A 46 2.25 -12.08 -17.40
C GLY A 46 2.33 -13.61 -17.43
N VAL A 47 1.66 -14.28 -16.50
CA VAL A 47 1.52 -15.75 -16.53
C VAL A 47 0.82 -16.18 -17.81
N LEU A 48 -0.36 -15.66 -18.10
CA LEU A 48 -1.13 -15.97 -19.31
C LEU A 48 -0.38 -15.71 -20.62
N LYS A 49 0.45 -14.67 -20.64
CA LYS A 49 1.28 -14.31 -21.81
C LYS A 49 2.64 -15.01 -21.85
N LYS A 50 2.93 -15.88 -20.88
CA LYS A 50 4.24 -16.51 -20.68
C LYS A 50 5.40 -15.50 -20.67
N HIS A 51 5.15 -14.31 -20.10
CA HIS A 51 6.13 -13.23 -20.03
C HIS A 51 6.83 -13.25 -18.66
N PHE A 52 8.00 -13.89 -18.62
CA PHE A 52 8.75 -14.14 -17.39
C PHE A 52 10.14 -13.55 -17.46
N LEU A 53 10.62 -13.09 -16.30
CA LEU A 53 12.00 -12.70 -16.04
C LEU A 53 12.66 -13.78 -15.19
N ASP A 54 13.80 -14.31 -15.61
CA ASP A 54 14.59 -15.26 -14.79
C ASP A 54 15.33 -14.49 -13.68
N LEU A 55 15.04 -14.83 -12.44
CA LEU A 55 15.61 -14.24 -11.23
C LEU A 55 16.53 -15.22 -10.47
N SER A 56 16.81 -16.40 -11.05
CA SER A 56 17.53 -17.50 -10.38
C SER A 56 18.95 -17.14 -9.98
N ASP A 57 19.68 -16.42 -10.86
CA ASP A 57 21.10 -16.13 -10.72
C ASP A 57 21.38 -14.72 -10.14
N LYS A 58 20.40 -14.13 -9.46
CA LYS A 58 20.58 -12.79 -8.88
C LYS A 58 21.39 -12.85 -7.59
N ASP A 59 22.43 -12.03 -7.53
CA ASP A 59 23.33 -11.93 -6.39
C ASP A 59 22.77 -11.08 -5.24
N ASP A 60 23.47 -11.03 -4.12
CA ASP A 60 23.04 -10.27 -2.94
C ASP A 60 23.01 -8.76 -3.20
N ALA A 61 23.90 -8.24 -4.06
CA ALA A 61 23.91 -6.83 -4.41
C ALA A 61 22.64 -6.44 -5.17
N PHE A 62 22.23 -7.28 -6.13
CA PHE A 62 20.96 -7.10 -6.82
C PHE A 62 19.77 -7.15 -5.86
N ILE A 63 19.73 -8.16 -4.97
CA ILE A 63 18.63 -8.35 -3.99
C ILE A 63 18.52 -7.14 -3.06
N GLN A 64 19.65 -6.62 -2.56
CA GLN A 64 19.67 -5.43 -1.69
C GLN A 64 19.19 -4.18 -2.44
N LYS A 65 19.63 -3.98 -3.69
CA LYS A 65 19.19 -2.84 -4.50
C LYS A 65 17.70 -2.97 -4.89
N LEU A 66 17.24 -4.20 -5.19
CA LEU A 66 15.83 -4.49 -5.46
C LEU A 66 14.95 -4.11 -4.26
N ALA A 67 15.34 -4.50 -3.05
CA ALA A 67 14.57 -4.19 -1.84
C ALA A 67 14.38 -2.69 -1.58
N ARG A 68 15.29 -1.85 -2.09
CA ARG A 68 15.25 -0.38 -1.94
C ARG A 68 14.67 0.35 -3.16
N THR A 69 14.46 -0.36 -4.27
CA THR A 69 13.87 0.20 -5.49
C THR A 69 12.37 0.37 -5.28
N PRO A 70 11.81 1.58 -5.43
CA PRO A 70 10.37 1.81 -5.24
C PRO A 70 9.55 1.28 -6.41
N ALA A 71 8.24 1.31 -6.25
CA ALA A 71 7.24 0.84 -7.20
C ALA A 71 7.32 -0.68 -7.43
N MET A 72 7.04 -1.18 -8.63
CA MET A 72 6.99 -2.62 -8.92
C MET A 72 8.00 -3.01 -9.99
N TYR A 73 9.02 -3.74 -9.58
CA TYR A 73 10.05 -4.22 -10.50
C TYR A 73 9.51 -5.17 -11.58
N LEU A 74 8.50 -5.97 -11.24
CA LEU A 74 7.84 -6.88 -12.20
C LEU A 74 6.63 -6.23 -12.90
N GLY A 75 6.38 -4.94 -12.66
CA GLY A 75 5.16 -4.29 -13.16
C GLY A 75 3.91 -4.79 -12.45
N SER A 76 2.78 -4.20 -12.80
CA SER A 76 1.47 -4.52 -12.23
C SER A 76 0.46 -4.87 -13.30
N CYS A 77 -0.62 -5.53 -12.90
CA CYS A 77 -1.80 -5.66 -13.73
C CYS A 77 -3.06 -5.26 -12.94
N ARG A 78 -4.04 -4.79 -13.67
CA ARG A 78 -5.42 -4.64 -13.20
C ARG A 78 -6.25 -5.72 -13.88
N PHE A 79 -6.27 -6.89 -13.25
CA PHE A 79 -6.95 -8.06 -13.78
C PHE A 79 -7.68 -8.79 -12.67
N LYS A 80 -8.97 -8.99 -12.83
CA LYS A 80 -9.81 -9.77 -11.91
C LYS A 80 -10.08 -11.12 -12.55
N LEU A 81 -9.67 -12.19 -11.87
CA LEU A 81 -9.94 -13.56 -12.30
C LEU A 81 -11.46 -13.81 -12.17
N PRO A 82 -12.16 -14.28 -13.22
CA PRO A 82 -13.58 -14.59 -13.13
C PRO A 82 -13.84 -15.71 -12.10
N ASP A 83 -15.05 -15.85 -11.64
CA ASP A 83 -15.40 -17.01 -10.83
C ASP A 83 -15.38 -18.28 -11.65
N MET A 84 -14.94 -19.41 -11.08
CA MET A 84 -14.86 -20.72 -11.78
C MET A 84 -16.20 -21.15 -12.38
N LYS A 85 -17.32 -20.69 -11.79
CA LYS A 85 -18.67 -20.98 -12.29
C LYS A 85 -18.98 -20.29 -13.61
N ASP A 86 -18.35 -19.13 -13.83
CA ASP A 86 -18.58 -18.29 -15.00
C ASP A 86 -17.62 -18.62 -16.14
N ASP A 87 -16.35 -18.85 -15.80
CA ASP A 87 -15.32 -19.21 -16.79
C ASP A 87 -14.19 -20.03 -16.14
N VAL A 88 -14.17 -21.31 -16.41
CA VAL A 88 -13.12 -22.24 -15.95
C VAL A 88 -11.93 -22.26 -16.89
N SER A 89 -12.09 -21.88 -18.16
CA SER A 89 -11.07 -22.03 -19.20
C SER A 89 -9.77 -21.26 -18.87
N MET A 90 -9.91 -20.12 -18.22
CA MET A 90 -8.76 -19.30 -17.79
C MET A 90 -7.93 -20.00 -16.70
N TYR A 91 -8.57 -20.73 -15.80
CA TYR A 91 -7.86 -21.54 -14.80
C TYR A 91 -7.12 -22.70 -15.47
N GLU A 92 -7.78 -23.38 -16.42
CA GLU A 92 -7.17 -24.46 -17.21
C GLU A 92 -5.92 -23.95 -17.96
N GLU A 93 -6.00 -22.77 -18.58
CA GLU A 93 -4.87 -22.15 -19.26
C GLU A 93 -3.71 -21.83 -18.28
N ILE A 94 -4.00 -21.19 -17.13
CA ILE A 94 -2.98 -20.86 -16.11
C ILE A 94 -2.30 -22.15 -15.61
N PHE A 95 -3.07 -23.19 -15.30
CA PHE A 95 -2.53 -24.44 -14.78
C PHE A 95 -1.79 -25.26 -15.84
N SER A 96 -2.23 -25.21 -17.10
CA SER A 96 -1.47 -25.76 -18.24
C SER A 96 -0.09 -25.10 -18.36
N ILE A 97 0.01 -23.77 -18.17
CA ILE A 97 1.28 -23.06 -18.16
C ILE A 97 2.13 -23.47 -16.96
N PHE A 98 1.53 -23.62 -15.78
CA PHE A 98 2.25 -24.09 -14.60
C PHE A 98 2.81 -25.50 -14.80
N GLU A 99 2.07 -26.40 -15.42
CA GLU A 99 2.53 -27.75 -15.74
C GLU A 99 3.66 -27.72 -16.78
N GLU A 100 3.48 -27.00 -17.89
CA GLU A 100 4.50 -26.85 -18.95
C GLU A 100 5.83 -26.34 -18.39
N MET A 101 5.78 -25.38 -17.45
CA MET A 101 6.94 -24.78 -16.82
C MET A 101 7.43 -25.53 -15.56
N ASN A 102 6.83 -26.65 -15.20
CA ASN A 102 7.13 -27.43 -13.99
C ASN A 102 7.08 -26.58 -12.72
N ILE A 103 6.01 -25.77 -12.55
CA ILE A 103 5.86 -24.86 -11.40
C ILE A 103 5.35 -25.63 -10.18
N GLY A 104 6.07 -25.52 -9.06
CA GLY A 104 5.69 -26.10 -7.77
C GLY A 104 5.18 -25.08 -6.75
N ALA A 105 5.46 -23.78 -6.98
CA ALA A 105 4.96 -22.72 -6.12
C ALA A 105 4.67 -21.43 -6.90
N PHE A 106 3.61 -20.73 -6.49
CA PHE A 106 3.23 -19.42 -6.99
C PHE A 106 3.06 -18.45 -5.81
N PHE A 107 3.87 -17.39 -5.79
CA PHE A 107 3.86 -16.34 -4.77
C PHE A 107 3.24 -15.08 -5.37
N TYR A 108 2.13 -14.61 -4.80
CA TYR A 108 1.43 -13.44 -5.35
C TYR A 108 1.42 -12.29 -4.34
N ILE A 109 2.15 -11.21 -4.67
CA ILE A 109 2.30 -10.04 -3.81
C ILE A 109 1.25 -9.00 -4.18
N GLY A 110 0.33 -8.68 -3.25
CA GLY A 110 -0.71 -7.70 -3.54
C GLY A 110 -1.71 -7.45 -2.41
N GLY A 111 -2.75 -6.68 -2.72
CA GLY A 111 -3.84 -6.31 -1.84
C GLY A 111 -5.04 -7.28 -1.93
N ASN A 112 -6.23 -6.79 -1.58
CA ASN A 112 -7.47 -7.56 -1.52
C ASN A 112 -7.79 -8.34 -2.81
N ASP A 113 -7.75 -7.69 -3.98
CA ASP A 113 -8.00 -8.36 -5.28
C ASP A 113 -6.98 -9.45 -5.58
N SER A 114 -5.74 -9.28 -5.09
CA SER A 114 -4.69 -10.29 -5.25
C SER A 114 -4.94 -11.48 -4.34
N MET A 115 -5.44 -11.26 -3.13
CA MET A 115 -5.84 -12.33 -2.21
C MET A 115 -7.07 -13.09 -2.74
N ASP A 116 -8.02 -12.43 -3.38
CA ASP A 116 -9.11 -13.08 -4.11
C ASP A 116 -8.58 -14.01 -5.24
N THR A 117 -7.58 -13.53 -5.99
CA THR A 117 -6.92 -14.35 -7.02
C THR A 117 -6.22 -15.56 -6.41
N VAL A 118 -5.49 -15.40 -5.29
CA VAL A 118 -4.83 -16.49 -4.57
C VAL A 118 -5.87 -17.51 -4.08
N ALA A 119 -6.99 -17.05 -3.50
CA ALA A 119 -8.07 -17.90 -3.03
C ALA A 119 -8.67 -18.72 -4.18
N LYS A 120 -8.99 -18.09 -5.30
CA LYS A 120 -9.58 -18.71 -6.47
C LYS A 120 -8.64 -19.75 -7.11
N LEU A 121 -7.37 -19.41 -7.31
CA LEU A 121 -6.38 -20.35 -7.87
C LEU A 121 -6.15 -21.54 -6.92
N SER A 122 -6.10 -21.29 -5.61
CA SER A 122 -5.95 -22.37 -4.62
C SER A 122 -7.15 -23.31 -4.59
N ALA A 123 -8.37 -22.76 -4.69
CA ALA A 123 -9.59 -23.57 -4.77
C ALA A 123 -9.63 -24.44 -6.04
N TYR A 124 -9.20 -23.87 -7.17
CA TYR A 124 -9.10 -24.64 -8.41
C TYR A 124 -8.04 -25.74 -8.32
N ALA A 125 -6.83 -25.44 -7.79
CA ALA A 125 -5.78 -26.44 -7.55
C ALA A 125 -6.32 -27.64 -6.75
N ALA A 126 -7.03 -27.34 -5.64
CA ALA A 126 -7.63 -28.37 -4.81
C ALA A 126 -8.67 -29.20 -5.56
N SER A 127 -9.51 -28.58 -6.40
CA SER A 127 -10.56 -29.26 -7.16
C SER A 127 -10.03 -30.27 -8.19
N ILE A 128 -8.83 -30.00 -8.73
CA ILE A 128 -8.18 -30.89 -9.71
C ILE A 128 -7.09 -31.80 -9.10
N GLY A 129 -6.91 -31.76 -7.78
CA GLY A 129 -5.87 -32.50 -7.06
C GLY A 129 -4.44 -32.11 -7.40
N ASN A 130 -4.21 -30.84 -7.79
CA ASN A 130 -2.88 -30.30 -8.07
C ASN A 130 -2.17 -29.89 -6.78
N ASP A 131 -0.90 -30.26 -6.62
CA ASP A 131 -0.10 -30.07 -5.40
C ASP A 131 0.71 -28.75 -5.36
N ILE A 132 0.46 -27.82 -6.30
CA ILE A 132 1.12 -26.52 -6.34
C ILE A 132 0.86 -25.72 -5.04
N ARG A 133 1.90 -25.04 -4.54
CA ARG A 133 1.79 -24.17 -3.37
C ARG A 133 1.49 -22.75 -3.82
N ILE A 134 0.34 -22.21 -3.43
CA ILE A 134 -0.11 -20.88 -3.80
C ILE A 134 -0.20 -20.05 -2.52
N ILE A 135 0.69 -19.05 -2.39
CA ILE A 135 0.85 -18.23 -1.19
C ILE A 135 0.67 -16.76 -1.53
N GLY A 136 -0.18 -16.06 -0.78
CA GLY A 136 -0.33 -14.61 -0.82
C GLY A 136 0.70 -13.92 0.05
N VAL A 137 1.28 -12.84 -0.45
CA VAL A 137 2.14 -11.93 0.31
C VAL A 137 1.43 -10.58 0.39
N PRO A 138 1.09 -10.10 1.59
CA PRO A 138 0.31 -8.88 1.75
C PRO A 138 1.07 -7.66 1.25
N LYS A 139 0.37 -6.72 0.61
CA LYS A 139 0.91 -5.43 0.20
C LYS A 139 -0.24 -4.46 -0.10
N THR A 140 -0.29 -3.36 0.62
CA THR A 140 -1.07 -2.16 0.28
C THR A 140 -0.58 -0.98 1.14
N ILE A 141 -0.66 0.25 0.60
CA ILE A 141 -0.42 1.45 1.42
C ILE A 141 -1.64 1.79 2.28
N ASP A 142 -2.82 1.29 1.94
CA ASP A 142 -4.09 1.66 2.58
C ASP A 142 -4.27 1.01 3.96
N ASN A 143 -3.42 0.03 4.30
CA ASN A 143 -3.49 -0.73 5.56
C ASN A 143 -4.85 -1.40 5.82
N ASP A 144 -5.53 -1.78 4.75
CA ASP A 144 -6.93 -2.21 4.74
C ASP A 144 -7.12 -3.73 4.73
N LEU A 145 -6.04 -4.53 4.72
CA LEU A 145 -6.14 -5.99 4.82
C LEU A 145 -6.45 -6.42 6.25
N ILE A 146 -7.46 -7.27 6.42
CA ILE A 146 -7.78 -7.90 7.69
C ILE A 146 -6.82 -9.06 8.01
N MET A 147 -6.89 -9.62 9.20
CA MET A 147 -6.08 -10.76 9.68
C MET A 147 -4.56 -10.49 9.70
N THR A 148 -4.15 -9.24 9.60
CA THR A 148 -2.79 -8.77 9.81
C THR A 148 -2.81 -7.46 10.58
N ASP A 149 -1.81 -7.23 11.45
CA ASP A 149 -1.73 -5.97 12.23
C ASP A 149 -1.64 -4.77 11.31
N HIS A 150 -0.74 -4.82 10.37
CA HIS A 150 -0.56 -3.80 9.33
C HIS A 150 -0.06 -4.44 8.04
N THR A 151 0.04 -3.65 6.98
CA THR A 151 0.40 -4.15 5.66
C THR A 151 1.73 -3.57 5.17
N PRO A 152 2.61 -4.40 4.59
CA PRO A 152 3.80 -3.95 3.88
C PRO A 152 3.48 -2.86 2.85
N GLY A 153 4.19 -1.73 2.94
CA GLY A 153 3.98 -0.53 2.12
C GLY A 153 3.32 0.63 2.87
N PHE A 154 2.51 0.35 3.90
CA PHE A 154 1.84 1.38 4.70
C PHE A 154 2.83 2.25 5.49
N GLY A 155 3.79 1.64 6.19
CA GLY A 155 4.73 2.36 7.05
C GLY A 155 5.56 3.40 6.29
N SER A 156 6.02 3.07 5.08
CA SER A 156 6.76 4.00 4.21
C SER A 156 5.88 5.14 3.71
N ALA A 157 4.65 4.87 3.29
CA ALA A 157 3.71 5.91 2.87
C ALA A 157 3.34 6.85 4.03
N ALA A 158 3.09 6.30 5.22
CA ALA A 158 2.82 7.04 6.45
C ALA A 158 3.99 7.96 6.82
N LYS A 159 5.23 7.48 6.73
CA LYS A 159 6.44 8.27 6.96
C LYS A 159 6.56 9.44 5.98
N TYR A 160 6.31 9.18 4.69
CA TYR A 160 6.32 10.21 3.66
C TYR A 160 5.28 11.30 3.92
N ILE A 161 4.05 10.92 4.26
CA ILE A 161 2.96 11.86 4.56
C ILE A 161 3.31 12.73 5.77
N ALA A 162 3.73 12.12 6.88
CA ALA A 162 4.09 12.85 8.09
C ALA A 162 5.25 13.82 7.85
N SER A 163 6.29 13.40 7.11
CA SER A 163 7.44 14.23 6.76
C SER A 163 7.04 15.40 5.86
N SER A 164 6.27 15.12 4.80
CA SER A 164 5.82 16.14 3.85
C SER A 164 4.93 17.21 4.51
N ILE A 165 4.02 16.80 5.40
CA ILE A 165 3.16 17.74 6.15
C ILE A 165 4.02 18.62 7.07
N ARG A 166 5.04 18.06 7.71
CA ARG A 166 5.97 18.84 8.55
C ARG A 166 6.72 19.89 7.73
N GLU A 167 7.19 19.53 6.53
CA GLU A 167 7.87 20.46 5.61
C GLU A 167 6.93 21.53 5.08
N ILE A 168 5.69 21.16 4.72
CA ILE A 168 4.64 22.11 4.32
C ILE A 168 4.31 23.09 5.48
N ALA A 169 4.35 22.62 6.72
CA ALA A 169 4.15 23.49 7.87
C ALA A 169 5.24 24.57 7.97
N TYR A 170 6.50 24.21 7.77
CA TYR A 170 7.60 25.19 7.73
C TYR A 170 7.41 26.21 6.60
N ASP A 171 7.06 25.81 5.39
CA ASP A 171 6.75 26.73 4.27
C ASP A 171 5.57 27.64 4.60
N THR A 172 4.58 27.12 5.32
CA THR A 172 3.36 27.87 5.65
C THR A 172 3.63 28.95 6.70
N TYR A 173 4.42 28.64 7.74
CA TYR A 173 4.62 29.52 8.90
C TYR A 173 5.48 30.77 8.62
N ILE A 174 6.15 30.83 7.47
CA ILE A 174 6.97 32.00 7.11
C ILE A 174 6.14 33.24 6.78
N TYR A 175 4.84 33.11 6.53
CA TYR A 175 3.96 34.19 6.14
C TYR A 175 3.16 34.73 7.35
N ASP A 176 3.26 36.04 7.59
CA ASP A 176 2.50 36.73 8.63
C ASP A 176 1.08 37.11 8.17
N LEU A 177 0.29 36.11 7.77
CA LEU A 177 -1.10 36.25 7.32
C LEU A 177 -1.93 34.98 7.65
N GLU A 178 -3.23 35.16 7.81
CA GLU A 178 -4.15 34.04 7.98
C GLU A 178 -4.19 33.18 6.72
N SER A 179 -3.95 31.90 6.89
CA SER A 179 -3.94 30.94 5.75
C SER A 179 -4.32 29.53 6.16
N VAL A 180 -4.84 28.78 5.18
CA VAL A 180 -5.17 27.36 5.32
C VAL A 180 -4.49 26.57 4.22
N ASN A 181 -3.84 25.46 4.57
CA ASN A 181 -3.38 24.45 3.62
C ASN A 181 -4.14 23.16 3.89
N ILE A 182 -4.78 22.63 2.86
CA ILE A 182 -5.56 21.38 2.89
C ILE A 182 -4.77 20.32 2.15
N ILE A 183 -4.37 19.27 2.85
CA ILE A 183 -3.56 18.18 2.28
C ILE A 183 -4.45 16.97 2.05
N GLU A 184 -4.70 16.65 0.78
CA GLU A 184 -5.47 15.48 0.38
C GLU A 184 -4.58 14.25 0.28
N ILE A 185 -4.97 13.19 0.97
CA ILE A 185 -4.23 11.95 1.18
C ILE A 185 -5.05 10.78 0.64
N MET A 186 -4.40 9.79 0.02
CA MET A 186 -5.03 8.56 -0.42
C MET A 186 -5.65 7.78 0.76
N GLY A 187 -6.68 7.03 0.48
CA GLY A 187 -7.43 6.22 1.45
C GLY A 187 -8.92 6.34 1.20
N ARG A 188 -9.42 5.65 0.15
CA ARG A 188 -10.82 5.76 -0.27
C ARG A 188 -11.80 5.30 0.80
N ASP A 189 -11.58 4.11 1.34
CA ASP A 189 -12.50 3.42 2.24
C ASP A 189 -11.91 3.24 3.64
N ALA A 190 -10.62 3.53 3.83
CA ALA A 190 -9.92 3.44 5.10
C ALA A 190 -8.96 4.63 5.28
N GLY A 191 -9.04 5.32 6.40
CA GLY A 191 -8.34 6.56 6.68
C GLY A 191 -6.95 6.41 7.31
N TRP A 192 -6.34 5.23 7.29
CA TRP A 192 -5.07 4.94 7.97
C TRP A 192 -3.93 5.87 7.57
N LEU A 193 -3.78 6.17 6.27
CA LEU A 193 -2.75 7.10 5.80
C LEU A 193 -3.01 8.54 6.26
N THR A 194 -4.26 8.97 6.22
CA THR A 194 -4.65 10.29 6.70
C THR A 194 -4.47 10.41 8.21
N ALA A 195 -4.82 9.36 8.97
CA ALA A 195 -4.55 9.29 10.40
C ALA A 195 -3.05 9.39 10.72
N ALA A 196 -2.19 8.77 9.88
CA ALA A 196 -0.74 8.82 10.07
C ALA A 196 -0.15 10.23 9.96
N SER A 197 -0.87 11.19 9.39
CA SER A 197 -0.49 12.60 9.36
C SER A 197 -0.27 13.20 10.75
N VAL A 198 -0.92 12.65 11.80
CA VAL A 198 -0.72 13.08 13.20
C VAL A 198 0.74 12.99 13.65
N LEU A 199 1.54 12.11 13.06
CA LEU A 199 2.96 11.96 13.36
C LEU A 199 3.83 13.13 12.88
N ALA A 200 3.28 14.03 12.05
CA ALA A 200 3.96 15.27 11.68
C ALA A 200 4.18 16.21 12.87
N ARG A 201 3.34 16.11 13.90
CA ARG A 201 3.36 16.96 15.09
C ARG A 201 4.64 16.77 15.91
N ASN A 202 5.10 17.87 16.52
CA ASN A 202 6.22 17.88 17.45
C ASN A 202 6.03 19.01 18.48
N GLU A 203 7.04 19.27 19.30
CA GLU A 203 7.01 20.33 20.32
C GLU A 203 6.88 21.75 19.75
N PHE A 204 7.22 21.98 18.48
CA PHE A 204 7.21 23.28 17.81
C PHE A 204 6.01 23.48 16.88
N SER A 205 5.34 22.41 16.47
CA SER A 205 4.26 22.47 15.50
C SER A 205 3.18 21.41 15.80
N LEU A 206 1.94 21.87 15.88
CA LEU A 206 0.75 21.02 16.02
C LEU A 206 0.11 20.70 14.66
N ALA A 207 0.76 21.01 13.54
CA ALA A 207 0.27 20.64 12.21
C ALA A 207 0.36 19.12 11.97
N PRO A 208 -0.67 18.49 11.37
CA PRO A 208 -1.95 19.06 10.98
C PRO A 208 -2.83 19.37 12.19
N HIS A 209 -3.57 20.49 12.13
CA HIS A 209 -4.43 20.96 13.22
C HIS A 209 -5.78 20.25 13.22
N LEU A 210 -6.23 19.78 12.04
CA LEU A 210 -7.47 19.05 11.83
C LEU A 210 -7.17 17.85 10.91
N ILE A 211 -7.76 16.69 11.22
CA ILE A 211 -7.58 15.43 10.48
C ILE A 211 -8.96 14.81 10.26
N TYR A 212 -9.42 14.68 9.01
CA TYR A 212 -10.72 14.13 8.67
C TYR A 212 -10.58 12.80 7.90
N LEU A 213 -11.19 11.74 8.44
CA LEU A 213 -11.14 10.37 7.94
C LEU A 213 -12.46 9.96 7.29
N PRO A 214 -12.45 8.97 6.36
CA PRO A 214 -13.67 8.49 5.71
C PRO A 214 -14.59 7.68 6.63
N GLU A 215 -14.10 7.19 7.77
CA GLU A 215 -14.84 6.41 8.75
C GLU A 215 -15.91 7.22 9.49
N VAL A 216 -15.84 8.55 9.40
CA VAL A 216 -16.81 9.45 10.04
C VAL A 216 -17.43 10.35 8.99
N ALA A 217 -18.77 10.51 9.06
CA ALA A 217 -19.48 11.38 8.15
C ALA A 217 -18.97 12.83 8.25
N PHE A 218 -18.60 13.40 7.09
CA PHE A 218 -18.06 14.75 6.99
C PHE A 218 -19.19 15.78 6.87
N ASP A 219 -19.20 16.76 7.78
CA ASP A 219 -20.13 17.89 7.76
C ASP A 219 -19.41 19.17 7.33
N LYS A 220 -19.82 19.77 6.21
CA LYS A 220 -19.21 20.99 5.64
C LYS A 220 -19.38 22.21 6.55
N GLU A 221 -20.50 22.35 7.26
CA GLU A 221 -20.74 23.50 8.12
C GLU A 221 -19.97 23.37 9.44
N GLN A 222 -19.88 22.14 9.97
CA GLN A 222 -19.03 21.85 11.12
C GLN A 222 -17.54 22.08 10.79
N PHE A 223 -17.07 21.62 9.63
CA PHE A 223 -15.71 21.89 9.15
C PHE A 223 -15.36 23.37 9.12
N ILE A 224 -16.27 24.21 8.61
CA ILE A 224 -16.06 25.66 8.59
C ILE A 224 -16.02 26.24 10.00
N THR A 225 -16.81 25.69 10.93
CA THR A 225 -16.82 26.09 12.35
C THR A 225 -15.50 25.75 13.02
N ASP A 226 -15.04 24.50 12.89
CA ASP A 226 -13.77 24.01 13.43
C ASP A 226 -12.60 24.84 12.88
N LEU A 227 -12.62 25.09 11.56
CA LEU A 227 -11.58 25.85 10.89
C LEU A 227 -11.51 27.32 11.39
N LYS A 228 -12.66 27.97 11.62
CA LYS A 228 -12.71 29.32 12.21
C LYS A 228 -12.05 29.38 13.58
N GLU A 229 -12.30 28.37 14.41
CA GLU A 229 -11.69 28.27 15.74
C GLU A 229 -10.16 28.07 15.64
N MET A 230 -9.72 27.20 14.74
CA MET A 230 -8.30 26.94 14.53
C MET A 230 -7.57 28.16 13.97
N VAL A 231 -8.14 28.90 13.00
CA VAL A 231 -7.53 30.11 12.44
C VAL A 231 -7.37 31.21 13.50
N LYS A 232 -8.35 31.37 14.39
CA LYS A 232 -8.24 32.31 15.53
C LYS A 232 -7.08 31.96 16.48
N LYS A 233 -6.79 30.65 16.63
CA LYS A 233 -5.79 30.17 17.57
C LYS A 233 -4.37 30.12 16.96
N TYR A 234 -4.25 29.72 15.69
CA TYR A 234 -2.97 29.37 15.08
C TYR A 234 -2.59 30.23 13.88
N LYS A 235 -3.45 31.14 13.40
CA LYS A 235 -3.21 32.00 12.23
C LYS A 235 -2.98 31.21 10.93
N ASN A 236 -2.06 30.24 10.92
CA ASN A 236 -1.81 29.34 9.79
C ASN A 236 -2.28 27.94 10.18
N VAL A 237 -3.24 27.41 9.46
CA VAL A 237 -3.87 26.11 9.72
C VAL A 237 -3.56 25.10 8.62
N ILE A 238 -3.18 23.91 9.02
CA ILE A 238 -2.99 22.77 8.11
C ILE A 238 -4.04 21.72 8.44
N VAL A 239 -4.75 21.26 7.40
CA VAL A 239 -5.80 20.25 7.48
C VAL A 239 -5.32 19.04 6.68
N ALA A 240 -5.37 17.85 7.25
CA ALA A 240 -5.23 16.59 6.55
C ALA A 240 -6.62 16.02 6.28
N VAL A 241 -6.86 15.61 5.05
CA VAL A 241 -8.15 15.06 4.64
C VAL A 241 -7.98 13.86 3.74
N SER A 242 -8.76 12.80 3.99
CA SER A 242 -8.80 11.65 3.08
C SER A 242 -9.55 12.01 1.78
N GLU A 243 -9.06 11.49 0.65
CA GLU A 243 -9.78 11.57 -0.63
C GLU A 243 -11.18 10.94 -0.58
N GLY A 244 -11.38 10.02 0.37
CA GLY A 244 -12.58 9.20 0.53
C GLY A 244 -13.62 9.76 1.49
N ILE A 245 -13.48 10.99 2.03
CA ILE A 245 -14.48 11.58 2.93
C ILE A 245 -15.84 11.67 2.27
N ARG A 246 -16.89 11.34 3.06
CA ARG A 246 -18.29 11.29 2.61
C ARG A 246 -19.19 12.08 3.54
N ASP A 247 -20.26 12.62 2.99
CA ASP A 247 -21.33 13.20 3.79
C ASP A 247 -22.15 12.12 4.51
N LYS A 248 -23.12 12.55 5.32
CA LYS A 248 -24.03 11.66 6.07
C LYS A 248 -24.89 10.76 5.18
N ASP A 249 -25.04 11.09 3.91
CA ASP A 249 -25.84 10.35 2.94
C ASP A 249 -24.94 9.39 2.11
N GLY A 250 -23.64 9.33 2.43
CA GLY A 250 -22.66 8.44 1.80
C GLY A 250 -22.08 8.98 0.49
N ASN A 251 -22.38 10.23 0.11
CA ASN A 251 -21.83 10.84 -1.11
C ASN A 251 -20.43 11.37 -0.86
N TYR A 252 -19.52 11.12 -1.79
CA TYR A 252 -18.16 11.67 -1.72
C TYR A 252 -18.16 13.21 -1.77
N ILE A 253 -17.28 13.81 -0.98
CA ILE A 253 -17.08 15.27 -0.99
C ILE A 253 -16.28 15.74 -2.22
N SER A 254 -15.60 14.84 -2.91
CA SER A 254 -14.90 15.14 -4.15
C SER A 254 -15.86 15.64 -5.25
N ALA A 255 -15.42 16.64 -6.04
CA ALA A 255 -16.27 17.38 -7.00
C ALA A 255 -16.51 16.63 -8.31
N THR A 256 -16.01 15.42 -8.51
CA THR A 256 -16.05 14.77 -9.81
C THR A 256 -17.04 13.62 -9.82
N ASP A 257 -18.03 13.68 -10.75
CA ASP A 257 -18.71 12.51 -11.31
C ASP A 257 -17.70 11.65 -12.08
N ALA A 258 -16.66 11.16 -11.38
CA ALA A 258 -15.61 10.41 -12.00
C ALA A 258 -16.13 9.05 -12.44
N ALA A 259 -15.96 8.75 -13.71
CA ALA A 259 -16.24 7.43 -14.24
C ALA A 259 -15.48 6.38 -13.41
N ALA A 260 -16.18 5.31 -13.02
CA ALA A 260 -15.56 4.18 -12.34
C ALA A 260 -14.44 3.60 -13.23
N ASP A 261 -13.35 3.14 -12.59
CA ASP A 261 -12.33 2.38 -13.29
C ASP A 261 -12.88 1.03 -13.76
N LYS A 262 -12.06 0.25 -14.48
CA LYS A 262 -12.48 -1.08 -15.00
C LYS A 262 -12.87 -2.09 -13.90
N PHE A 263 -12.64 -1.78 -12.62
CA PHE A 263 -13.01 -2.60 -11.46
C PHE A 263 -14.24 -2.06 -10.72
N GLY A 264 -14.87 -1.00 -11.24
CA GLY A 264 -16.02 -0.36 -10.61
C GLY A 264 -15.66 0.61 -9.49
N HIS A 265 -14.37 0.95 -9.31
CA HIS A 265 -13.94 1.90 -8.31
C HIS A 265 -14.00 3.33 -8.86
N ALA A 266 -14.68 4.24 -8.17
CA ALA A 266 -14.65 5.65 -8.51
C ALA A 266 -13.20 6.17 -8.48
N GLN A 267 -12.78 6.92 -9.50
CA GLN A 267 -11.53 7.67 -9.44
C GLN A 267 -11.77 8.90 -8.56
N LEU A 268 -11.37 8.81 -7.29
CA LEU A 268 -11.52 9.92 -6.35
C LEU A 268 -10.32 10.85 -6.50
N SER A 269 -10.60 12.14 -6.60
CA SER A 269 -9.66 13.24 -6.43
C SER A 269 -10.43 14.53 -6.27
N GLY A 270 -9.82 15.53 -5.63
CA GLY A 270 -10.38 16.87 -5.53
C GLY A 270 -11.26 17.10 -4.30
N ALA A 271 -11.27 16.24 -3.30
CA ALA A 271 -11.85 16.54 -1.99
C ALA A 271 -11.18 17.79 -1.40
N GLY A 272 -9.84 17.85 -1.40
CA GLY A 272 -9.08 19.02 -0.96
C GLY A 272 -9.42 20.26 -1.79
N LYS A 273 -9.60 20.11 -3.10
CA LYS A 273 -9.97 21.23 -3.97
C LYS A 273 -11.39 21.75 -3.72
N THR A 274 -12.32 20.84 -3.47
CA THR A 274 -13.70 21.19 -3.09
C THR A 274 -13.71 21.99 -1.78
N LEU A 275 -12.95 21.55 -0.79
CA LEU A 275 -12.82 22.23 0.49
C LEU A 275 -12.08 23.56 0.34
N GLU A 276 -11.09 23.70 -0.54
CA GLU A 276 -10.43 24.97 -0.86
C GLU A 276 -11.43 26.02 -1.36
N TYR A 277 -12.32 25.65 -2.28
CA TYR A 277 -13.36 26.57 -2.75
C TYR A 277 -14.35 26.93 -1.64
N LEU A 278 -14.75 25.96 -0.82
CA LEU A 278 -15.64 26.19 0.31
C LEU A 278 -15.04 27.18 1.32
N VAL A 279 -13.77 26.99 1.69
CA VAL A 279 -13.05 27.91 2.61
C VAL A 279 -12.94 29.29 2.02
N LYS A 280 -12.58 29.40 0.75
CA LYS A 280 -12.49 30.69 0.06
C LYS A 280 -13.82 31.43 0.03
N GLU A 281 -14.92 30.73 -0.24
CA GLU A 281 -16.28 31.29 -0.27
C GLU A 281 -16.73 31.75 1.14
N LYS A 282 -16.57 30.88 2.14
CA LYS A 282 -17.15 31.10 3.49
C LYS A 282 -16.29 31.99 4.39
N LEU A 283 -14.95 32.00 4.22
CA LEU A 283 -14.04 32.70 5.11
C LEU A 283 -13.27 33.83 4.42
N GLY A 284 -13.10 33.83 3.10
CA GLY A 284 -12.38 34.85 2.36
C GLY A 284 -10.88 34.93 2.65
N ILE A 285 -10.31 33.93 3.37
CA ILE A 285 -8.89 33.88 3.72
C ILE A 285 -8.08 33.16 2.63
N LYS A 286 -6.75 33.31 2.69
CA LYS A 286 -5.84 32.58 1.79
C LYS A 286 -5.93 31.09 2.05
N VAL A 287 -6.24 30.32 1.03
CA VAL A 287 -6.34 28.85 1.11
C VAL A 287 -5.65 28.20 -0.08
N ARG A 288 -5.06 27.04 0.14
CA ARG A 288 -4.42 26.21 -0.88
C ARG A 288 -4.72 24.75 -0.57
N SER A 289 -4.95 23.96 -1.61
CA SER A 289 -5.00 22.49 -1.50
C SER A 289 -3.78 21.86 -2.18
N VAL A 290 -3.31 20.76 -1.61
CA VAL A 290 -2.21 19.92 -2.12
C VAL A 290 -2.70 18.49 -2.14
N GLU A 291 -2.75 17.88 -3.31
CA GLU A 291 -2.98 16.44 -3.46
C GLU A 291 -1.63 15.71 -3.41
N VAL A 292 -1.44 14.82 -2.42
CA VAL A 292 -0.20 14.02 -2.31
C VAL A 292 -0.13 12.99 -3.44
N ASN A 293 -1.28 12.46 -3.84
CA ASN A 293 -1.47 11.57 -4.99
C ASN A 293 -0.42 10.45 -5.05
N VAL A 294 0.15 10.15 -6.23
CA VAL A 294 1.09 9.03 -6.43
C VAL A 294 2.41 9.17 -5.66
N LEU A 295 2.79 10.37 -5.23
CA LEU A 295 4.05 10.60 -4.52
C LEU A 295 4.15 9.77 -3.24
N GLN A 296 3.06 9.63 -2.48
CA GLN A 296 3.03 8.89 -1.21
C GLN A 296 3.29 7.38 -1.36
N ARG A 297 3.20 6.82 -2.56
CA ARG A 297 3.42 5.38 -2.80
C ARG A 297 4.67 5.05 -3.59
N CYS A 298 5.47 6.04 -3.97
CA CYS A 298 6.68 5.83 -4.78
C CYS A 298 7.94 6.52 -4.23
N ALA A 299 7.86 7.15 -3.03
CA ALA A 299 8.97 7.89 -2.43
C ALA A 299 9.98 6.95 -1.74
N GLY A 300 10.77 6.22 -2.51
CA GLY A 300 11.78 5.28 -1.99
C GLY A 300 12.83 5.95 -1.10
N HIS A 301 13.18 7.21 -1.37
CA HIS A 301 14.12 8.00 -0.57
C HIS A 301 13.61 8.34 0.85
N MET A 302 12.32 8.15 1.11
CA MET A 302 11.70 8.40 2.42
C MET A 302 11.08 7.12 3.03
N ALA A 303 11.51 5.94 2.55
CA ALA A 303 10.98 4.69 3.05
C ALA A 303 11.30 4.45 4.53
N SER A 304 10.44 3.70 5.22
CA SER A 304 10.64 3.24 6.58
C SER A 304 11.49 1.96 6.59
N MET A 305 12.53 1.91 7.44
CA MET A 305 13.34 0.70 7.60
C MET A 305 12.52 -0.45 8.20
N THR A 306 11.62 -0.15 9.15
CA THR A 306 10.68 -1.14 9.71
C THR A 306 9.87 -1.77 8.57
N ASP A 307 9.23 -0.96 7.74
CA ASP A 307 8.37 -1.40 6.63
C ASP A 307 9.15 -2.24 5.60
N LEU A 308 10.36 -1.80 5.19
CA LEU A 308 11.17 -2.57 4.25
C LEU A 308 11.64 -3.91 4.85
N THR A 309 12.01 -3.91 6.13
CA THR A 309 12.44 -5.14 6.82
C THR A 309 11.29 -6.13 6.92
N GLU A 310 10.12 -5.70 7.35
CA GLU A 310 8.92 -6.53 7.47
C GLU A 310 8.43 -7.02 6.12
N SER A 311 8.49 -6.17 5.09
CA SER A 311 8.19 -6.55 3.71
C SER A 311 9.12 -7.67 3.22
N PHE A 312 10.43 -7.52 3.42
CA PHE A 312 11.41 -8.53 3.04
C PHE A 312 11.19 -9.84 3.77
N LEU A 313 10.96 -9.79 5.08
CA LEU A 313 10.70 -10.96 5.91
C LEU A 313 9.37 -11.63 5.55
N SER A 314 8.34 -10.86 5.19
CA SER A 314 7.07 -11.42 4.69
C SER A 314 7.28 -12.22 3.39
N GLY A 315 8.08 -11.69 2.46
CA GLY A 315 8.46 -12.44 1.25
C GLY A 315 9.21 -13.73 1.56
N LYS A 316 10.18 -13.68 2.48
CA LYS A 316 10.90 -14.89 2.95
C LYS A 316 9.96 -15.90 3.59
N HIS A 317 9.06 -15.45 4.43
CA HIS A 317 8.12 -16.32 5.14
C HIS A 317 7.16 -17.04 4.18
N ALA A 318 6.74 -16.42 3.10
CA ALA A 318 5.95 -17.08 2.07
C ALA A 318 6.65 -18.31 1.48
N VAL A 319 7.96 -18.24 1.26
CA VAL A 319 8.75 -19.39 0.79
C VAL A 319 8.88 -20.46 1.88
N VAL A 320 8.98 -20.07 3.14
CA VAL A 320 8.96 -21.00 4.28
C VAL A 320 7.64 -21.76 4.34
N LEU A 321 6.51 -21.08 4.19
CA LEU A 321 5.19 -21.72 4.15
C LEU A 321 5.09 -22.76 3.02
N ALA A 322 5.47 -22.37 1.81
CA ALA A 322 5.47 -23.30 0.67
C ALA A 322 6.39 -24.50 0.88
N LYS A 323 7.59 -24.29 1.44
CA LYS A 323 8.55 -25.35 1.79
C LYS A 323 7.97 -26.33 2.82
N ASN A 324 7.17 -25.85 3.77
CA ASN A 324 6.51 -26.66 4.80
C ASN A 324 5.25 -27.37 4.27
N GLY A 325 4.89 -27.18 3.00
CA GLY A 325 3.73 -27.81 2.39
C GLY A 325 2.44 -27.04 2.53
N GLU A 326 2.48 -25.79 3.05
CA GLU A 326 1.32 -24.91 3.15
C GLU A 326 0.90 -24.39 1.77
N SER A 327 -0.39 -24.15 1.62
CA SER A 327 -1.00 -23.54 0.43
C SER A 327 -2.28 -22.82 0.82
N ALA A 328 -2.82 -21.96 -0.05
CA ALA A 328 -4.00 -21.16 0.24
C ALA A 328 -3.88 -20.27 1.49
N GLN A 329 -2.67 -19.81 1.78
CA GLN A 329 -2.36 -18.96 2.92
C GLN A 329 -1.93 -17.58 2.46
N MET A 330 -2.23 -16.55 3.27
CA MET A 330 -1.58 -15.25 3.21
C MET A 330 -0.62 -15.13 4.40
N VAL A 331 0.58 -14.62 4.16
CA VAL A 331 1.48 -14.20 5.24
C VAL A 331 0.82 -13.08 6.04
N SER A 332 0.94 -13.10 7.34
CA SER A 332 0.42 -12.07 8.24
C SER A 332 1.47 -11.61 9.25
N LEU A 333 1.35 -10.36 9.66
CA LEU A 333 2.13 -9.74 10.73
C LEU A 333 1.27 -9.70 11.99
N HIS A 334 1.79 -10.19 13.08
CA HIS A 334 1.11 -10.17 14.37
C HIS A 334 1.92 -9.38 15.39
N ARG A 335 1.40 -8.21 15.78
CA ARG A 335 2.07 -7.35 16.75
C ARG A 335 1.96 -7.91 18.15
N LEU A 336 3.08 -7.99 18.84
CA LEU A 336 3.16 -8.45 20.22
C LEU A 336 3.29 -7.29 21.22
N SER A 337 3.98 -6.19 20.85
CA SER A 337 4.19 -5.02 21.69
C SER A 337 4.47 -3.75 20.87
N ASN A 338 4.09 -2.60 21.42
CA ASN A 338 4.41 -1.28 20.85
C ASN A 338 5.74 -0.69 21.36
N ALA A 339 6.12 -1.00 22.61
CA ALA A 339 7.33 -0.44 23.24
C ALA A 339 7.95 -1.43 24.26
N PRO A 340 9.07 -2.10 23.92
CA PRO A 340 9.69 -2.08 22.59
C PRO A 340 8.77 -2.70 21.52
N TYR A 341 8.86 -2.21 20.29
CA TYR A 341 8.09 -2.79 19.20
C TYR A 341 8.60 -4.20 18.87
N THR A 342 7.69 -5.15 18.92
CA THR A 342 7.95 -6.56 18.56
C THR A 342 6.76 -7.14 17.81
N TYR A 343 7.07 -8.04 16.89
CA TYR A 343 6.06 -8.74 16.08
C TYR A 343 6.54 -10.16 15.75
N GLU A 344 5.63 -10.97 15.30
CA GLU A 344 5.91 -12.27 14.70
C GLU A 344 5.26 -12.38 13.32
N LEU A 345 5.86 -13.20 12.47
CA LEU A 345 5.27 -13.60 11.20
C LEU A 345 4.43 -14.85 11.41
N SER A 346 3.25 -14.83 10.84
CA SER A 346 2.27 -15.89 10.88
C SER A 346 1.63 -16.06 9.50
N ASN A 347 0.59 -16.83 9.42
CA ASN A 347 -0.22 -17.00 8.21
C ASN A 347 -1.70 -17.13 8.58
N THR A 348 -2.54 -16.82 7.61
CA THR A 348 -3.99 -16.95 7.72
C THR A 348 -4.55 -17.55 6.43
N PRO A 349 -5.63 -18.36 6.49
CA PRO A 349 -6.30 -18.80 5.29
C PRO A 349 -6.72 -17.62 4.41
N VAL A 350 -6.34 -17.62 3.15
CA VAL A 350 -6.60 -16.50 2.25
C VAL A 350 -8.10 -16.24 2.05
N SER A 351 -8.93 -17.27 2.24
CA SER A 351 -10.41 -17.15 2.21
C SER A 351 -10.99 -16.27 3.31
N GLU A 352 -10.25 -16.04 4.40
CA GLU A 352 -10.66 -15.16 5.49
C GLU A 352 -10.31 -13.70 5.24
N VAL A 353 -9.48 -13.41 4.23
CA VAL A 353 -8.98 -12.07 3.90
C VAL A 353 -9.70 -11.46 2.72
N ALA A 354 -9.92 -12.26 1.67
CA ALA A 354 -10.42 -11.78 0.40
C ALA A 354 -11.77 -11.04 0.52
N ASN A 355 -11.88 -9.89 -0.15
CA ASN A 355 -13.09 -9.06 -0.22
C ASN A 355 -13.55 -8.46 1.13
N GLN A 356 -12.65 -8.28 2.09
CA GLN A 356 -12.91 -7.59 3.36
C GLN A 356 -11.92 -6.45 3.54
N ALA A 357 -12.35 -5.36 4.20
CA ALA A 357 -11.51 -4.20 4.47
C ALA A 357 -11.42 -3.90 5.97
N LYS A 358 -10.24 -3.49 6.43
CA LYS A 358 -9.96 -3.05 7.81
C LYS A 358 -10.02 -1.53 7.86
N GLU A 359 -11.05 -1.01 8.49
CA GLU A 359 -11.22 0.42 8.77
C GLU A 359 -10.44 0.86 10.01
N VAL A 360 -10.21 2.16 10.14
CA VAL A 360 -9.70 2.76 11.38
C VAL A 360 -10.75 2.60 12.48
N PRO A 361 -10.40 2.03 13.65
CA PRO A 361 -11.33 1.96 14.76
C PRO A 361 -11.83 3.35 15.15
N VAL A 362 -13.15 3.56 15.19
CA VAL A 362 -13.73 4.84 15.56
C VAL A 362 -13.28 5.29 16.95
N SER A 363 -13.00 4.34 17.86
CA SER A 363 -12.44 4.62 19.18
C SER A 363 -11.02 5.23 19.15
N TRP A 364 -10.34 5.20 18.01
CA TRP A 364 -9.01 5.82 17.82
C TRP A 364 -9.10 7.21 17.18
N ILE A 365 -10.31 7.65 16.86
CA ILE A 365 -10.65 9.01 16.46
C ILE A 365 -11.17 9.74 17.69
N THR A 366 -10.80 11.00 17.88
CA THR A 366 -11.28 11.80 19.02
C THR A 366 -12.80 12.07 18.93
N PRO A 367 -13.49 12.33 20.04
CA PRO A 367 -14.95 12.54 20.04
C PRO A 367 -15.44 13.72 19.20
N ASP A 368 -14.57 14.69 18.91
CA ASP A 368 -14.85 15.82 18.01
C ASP A 368 -14.65 15.49 16.52
N HIS A 369 -14.25 14.25 16.22
CA HIS A 369 -14.13 13.64 14.90
C HIS A 369 -13.11 14.29 13.95
N HIS A 370 -12.18 15.07 14.46
CA HIS A 370 -11.16 15.74 13.63
C HIS A 370 -9.74 15.62 14.19
N ASP A 371 -9.49 14.65 15.08
CA ASP A 371 -8.14 14.35 15.58
C ASP A 371 -8.00 12.86 15.97
N MET A 372 -6.75 12.46 16.29
CA MET A 372 -6.38 11.08 16.61
C MET A 372 -6.03 10.91 18.08
N THR A 373 -6.40 9.76 18.64
CA THR A 373 -6.10 9.41 20.05
C THR A 373 -4.63 8.98 20.23
N ALA A 374 -4.23 8.85 21.49
CA ALA A 374 -2.90 8.36 21.85
C ALA A 374 -2.65 6.91 21.39
N GLU A 375 -3.68 6.09 21.31
CA GLU A 375 -3.64 4.71 20.84
C GLU A 375 -3.24 4.65 19.37
N MET A 376 -3.84 5.51 18.51
CA MET A 376 -3.45 5.63 17.11
C MET A 376 -1.99 6.04 16.99
N ILE A 377 -1.53 7.03 17.74
CA ILE A 377 -0.14 7.49 17.71
C ILE A 377 0.81 6.37 18.15
N ALA A 378 0.47 5.61 19.19
CA ALA A 378 1.28 4.50 19.67
C ALA A 378 1.36 3.35 18.64
N TYR A 379 0.27 3.09 17.93
CA TYR A 379 0.22 2.12 16.84
C TYR A 379 1.12 2.52 15.66
N LEU A 380 1.08 3.78 15.25
CA LEU A 380 1.76 4.29 14.06
C LEU A 380 3.28 4.47 14.23
N LYS A 381 3.71 4.94 15.41
CA LYS A 381 5.12 5.31 15.66
C LYS A 381 6.16 4.27 15.24
N PRO A 382 6.05 2.99 15.58
CA PRO A 382 7.06 2.01 15.20
C PRO A 382 7.09 1.72 13.69
N LEU A 383 5.96 1.88 13.00
CA LEU A 383 5.85 1.56 11.57
C LEU A 383 6.60 2.54 10.66
N VAL A 384 6.82 3.77 11.12
CA VAL A 384 7.57 4.79 10.37
C VAL A 384 9.04 4.87 10.77
N ALA A 385 9.51 3.96 11.61
CA ALA A 385 10.83 4.04 12.22
C ALA A 385 11.97 3.59 11.29
N GLY A 386 13.14 4.19 11.54
CA GLY A 386 14.40 3.86 10.89
C GLY A 386 14.57 4.47 9.50
N GLU A 387 15.85 4.72 9.15
CA GLU A 387 16.25 5.34 7.89
C GLU A 387 16.76 4.30 6.91
N VAL A 388 16.26 4.31 5.70
CA VAL A 388 16.72 3.46 4.61
C VAL A 388 17.84 4.18 3.86
N PRO A 389 19.06 3.60 3.79
CA PRO A 389 20.11 4.17 2.98
C PRO A 389 19.69 4.20 1.51
N THR A 390 19.72 5.36 0.90
CA THR A 390 19.44 5.56 -0.53
C THR A 390 20.77 5.78 -1.25
N ASP A 391 21.01 5.00 -2.30
CA ASP A 391 22.15 5.21 -3.18
C ASP A 391 21.83 6.39 -4.11
N TYR A 392 22.86 7.18 -4.44
CA TYR A 392 22.72 8.33 -5.35
C TYR A 392 23.74 8.23 -6.49
N ALA A 393 23.28 8.53 -7.70
CA ALA A 393 24.12 8.75 -8.87
C ALA A 393 23.85 10.17 -9.38
N ASP A 394 24.89 10.95 -9.53
CA ASP A 394 24.82 12.35 -9.98
C ASP A 394 23.82 13.23 -9.18
N GLY A 395 23.68 12.94 -7.88
CA GLY A 395 22.78 13.66 -6.97
C GLY A 395 21.31 13.23 -7.02
N ILE A 396 20.96 12.22 -7.83
CA ILE A 396 19.61 11.67 -7.92
C ILE A 396 19.61 10.24 -7.37
N ALA A 397 18.52 9.85 -6.68
CA ALA A 397 18.40 8.51 -6.13
C ALA A 397 18.55 7.44 -7.22
N ASP A 398 19.46 6.49 -6.99
CA ASP A 398 19.82 5.43 -7.93
C ASP A 398 19.08 4.13 -7.58
N TYR A 399 18.29 3.63 -8.54
CA TYR A 399 17.47 2.44 -8.41
C TYR A 399 17.83 1.42 -9.50
N LEU A 400 17.26 0.21 -9.41
CA LEU A 400 17.41 -0.78 -10.46
C LEU A 400 16.79 -0.29 -11.78
N ASP A 401 17.44 -0.68 -12.88
CA ASP A 401 16.90 -0.49 -14.22
C ASP A 401 15.61 -1.30 -14.41
N VAL A 402 14.56 -0.62 -14.86
CA VAL A 402 13.24 -1.18 -15.18
C VAL A 402 12.91 -1.12 -16.67
N SER A 403 13.93 -1.04 -17.53
CA SER A 403 13.78 -0.95 -19.00
C SER A 403 12.99 -2.13 -19.58
N HIS A 404 13.02 -3.30 -18.93
CA HIS A 404 12.19 -4.45 -19.29
C HIS A 404 10.67 -4.18 -19.22
N LEU A 405 10.24 -3.15 -18.47
CA LEU A 405 8.85 -2.69 -18.40
C LEU A 405 8.54 -1.60 -19.44
N THR A 406 9.57 -0.90 -19.93
CA THR A 406 9.43 0.30 -20.77
C THR A 406 9.73 0.05 -22.24
N LYS A 407 9.70 -1.22 -22.71
CA LYS A 407 9.93 -1.52 -24.12
C LYS A 407 8.98 -0.71 -24.99
N VAL A 408 9.55 0.24 -25.73
CA VAL A 408 8.82 1.01 -26.74
C VAL A 408 8.38 0.02 -27.83
N TYR A 409 7.07 -0.20 -27.95
CA TYR A 409 6.52 -0.96 -29.06
C TYR A 409 6.91 -0.25 -30.36
N GLY A 410 7.77 -0.86 -31.16
CA GLY A 410 8.13 -0.35 -32.50
C GLY A 410 9.60 0.04 -32.72
N LYS A 411 10.54 -0.49 -31.93
CA LYS A 411 11.97 -0.53 -32.32
C LYS A 411 12.44 -1.96 -32.49
#